data_d77d7e5663072bae01376190f777638b
#
_entry.id   d77d7e5663072bae01376190f777638b
#
_cell.length_a   1.000
_cell.length_b   1.000
_cell.length_c   1.000
_cell.angle_alpha   90.00
_cell.angle_beta   90.00
_cell.angle_gamma   90.00
#
_symmetry.space_group_name_H-M   'P 1'
#
loop_
_entity.id
_entity.type
_entity.pdbx_description
1 polymer ?
#
loop_
_entity_poly.entity_id
_entity_poly.type
_entity_poly.pdbx_seq_one_letter_code
_entity_poly.pdbx_strand_id
1 'polypeptide(L)'
;MDELNLIMISTSMHEYAAITPISFECEVGTGDASNDFELRGYDVFQGGVYIPGTEYGGLIEKTEDTTGEDLRTYKGWTWRGLLTQAVVSPPSGEDYYTASGDLHEIIAGLVANRFSGLFTVPATLTGVTANFQADRFCTVHEALTDLCEENGYKLVIEAYKAATVKVELRAEPVATVAGTYNEDNRLSLTFADNRMGINHLVCMGSGELRNRQRVDLYVDQNGNIGSTKYHTGLYEREQYFDYPNAESIAELTKQGKKRLKEVMSKKTLQINRIQDVEMDVGDIVTGKHTVSGTSVSAPIDRKSFTYSGGTMRLEYHVKEEA
;
A
#
# COMPACT_ATOMS: atom_id res chain seq x y z
N MET A 1 15.38 25.20 10.62
CA MET A 1 15.43 24.54 9.29
C MET A 1 16.09 23.20 9.56
N ASP A 2 15.31 22.16 9.56
CA ASP A 2 15.87 20.81 9.71
C ASP A 2 16.52 20.45 8.39
N GLU A 3 17.85 20.23 8.41
CA GLU A 3 18.57 19.78 7.21
C GLU A 3 18.14 18.35 6.89
N LEU A 4 17.85 18.08 5.61
CA LEU A 4 17.58 16.74 5.15
C LEU A 4 18.84 15.88 5.31
N ASN A 5 18.78 14.85 6.14
CA ASN A 5 19.89 13.90 6.32
C ASN A 5 19.73 12.72 5.34
N LEU A 6 20.02 12.96 4.06
CA LEU A 6 19.98 11.94 3.03
C LEU A 6 21.38 11.33 2.85
N ILE A 7 21.49 10.03 3.03
CA ILE A 7 22.76 9.28 2.98
C ILE A 7 22.87 8.51 1.66
N MET A 8 24.00 8.66 0.97
CA MET A 8 24.34 7.84 -0.18
C MET A 8 24.88 6.49 0.25
N ILE A 9 24.43 5.45 -0.42
CA ILE A 9 24.91 4.08 -0.24
C ILE A 9 25.48 3.53 -1.55
N SER A 10 26.54 2.72 -1.43
CA SER A 10 27.14 2.02 -2.56
C SER A 10 26.27 0.84 -3.02
N THR A 11 26.60 0.27 -4.17
CA THR A 11 25.99 -0.99 -4.66
C THR A 11 26.18 -2.18 -3.72
N SER A 12 27.17 -2.12 -2.81
CA SER A 12 27.40 -3.10 -1.74
C SER A 12 26.76 -2.70 -0.40
N MET A 13 25.85 -1.73 -0.40
CA MET A 13 25.08 -1.26 0.75
C MET A 13 25.91 -0.60 1.87
N HIS A 14 27.11 -0.10 1.56
CA HIS A 14 27.88 0.70 2.51
C HIS A 14 27.57 2.19 2.34
N GLU A 15 27.34 2.87 3.47
CA GLU A 15 27.28 4.34 3.48
C GLU A 15 28.64 4.93 3.13
N TYR A 16 28.63 6.04 2.40
CA TYR A 16 29.87 6.72 2.08
C TYR A 16 29.83 8.25 2.15
N ALA A 17 28.66 8.90 2.01
CA ALA A 17 28.52 10.33 2.21
C ALA A 17 27.07 10.74 2.49
N ALA A 18 26.89 11.88 3.14
CA ALA A 18 25.62 12.59 3.19
C ALA A 18 25.54 13.59 2.03
N ILE A 19 24.33 13.79 1.50
CA ILE A 19 24.07 14.75 0.42
C ILE A 19 22.90 15.67 0.77
N THR A 20 22.94 16.85 0.18
CA THR A 20 21.79 17.76 0.16
C THR A 20 21.34 17.90 -1.29
N PRO A 21 20.28 17.19 -1.70
CA PRO A 21 19.80 17.25 -3.08
C PRO A 21 19.13 18.59 -3.38
N ILE A 22 18.95 18.92 -4.65
CA ILE A 22 18.10 20.04 -5.08
C ILE A 22 16.64 19.70 -4.81
N SER A 23 16.23 18.46 -5.16
CA SER A 23 14.95 17.91 -4.81
C SER A 23 15.06 16.41 -4.54
N PHE A 24 14.22 15.91 -3.65
CA PHE A 24 14.02 14.51 -3.39
C PHE A 24 12.52 14.26 -3.18
N GLU A 25 11.95 13.40 -4.00
CA GLU A 25 10.55 12.98 -3.92
C GLU A 25 10.54 11.49 -3.73
N CYS A 26 9.79 11.01 -2.75
CA CYS A 26 9.72 9.60 -2.40
C CYS A 26 8.27 9.26 -2.07
N GLU A 27 7.69 8.35 -2.82
CA GLU A 27 6.33 7.87 -2.62
C GLU A 27 6.34 6.43 -2.13
N VAL A 28 5.55 6.14 -1.09
CA VAL A 28 5.40 4.82 -0.47
C VAL A 28 3.94 4.52 -0.21
N GLY A 29 3.48 3.33 -0.55
CA GLY A 29 2.07 2.97 -0.43
C GLY A 29 1.79 1.47 -0.47
N THR A 30 0.53 1.11 -0.25
CA THR A 30 0.05 -0.29 -0.30
C THR A 30 -0.07 -0.83 -1.72
N GLY A 31 -0.21 0.06 -2.73
CA GLY A 31 -0.29 -0.33 -4.14
C GLY A 31 1.09 -0.49 -4.76
N ASP A 32 1.24 -1.46 -5.66
CA ASP A 32 2.53 -1.73 -6.34
C ASP A 32 2.99 -0.60 -7.26
N ALA A 33 2.08 0.25 -7.72
CA ALA A 33 2.36 1.32 -8.68
C ALA A 33 2.98 2.59 -8.05
N SER A 34 3.02 2.70 -6.73
CA SER A 34 3.35 3.92 -5.99
C SER A 34 4.45 3.65 -4.96
N ASN A 35 5.61 3.22 -5.42
CA ASN A 35 6.71 2.89 -4.52
C ASN A 35 8.05 3.20 -5.19
N ASP A 36 8.19 4.44 -5.62
CA ASP A 36 9.40 4.93 -6.30
C ASP A 36 9.91 6.23 -5.68
N PHE A 37 11.08 6.64 -6.11
CA PHE A 37 11.65 7.95 -5.76
C PHE A 37 12.32 8.61 -6.96
N GLU A 38 12.35 9.94 -6.93
CA GLU A 38 13.14 10.78 -7.81
C GLU A 38 14.04 11.70 -6.97
N LEU A 39 15.32 11.75 -7.32
CA LEU A 39 16.31 12.64 -6.72
C LEU A 39 17.00 13.45 -7.79
N ARG A 40 17.14 14.77 -7.56
CA ARG A 40 17.89 15.67 -8.44
C ARG A 40 19.02 16.34 -7.67
N GLY A 41 20.21 16.30 -8.25
CA GLY A 41 21.41 16.84 -7.59
C GLY A 41 22.59 16.92 -8.55
N TYR A 42 23.71 17.42 -8.03
CA TYR A 42 24.99 17.54 -8.76
C TYR A 42 25.93 16.38 -8.50
N ASP A 43 25.68 15.60 -7.46
CA ASP A 43 26.55 14.50 -7.05
C ASP A 43 26.48 13.34 -8.03
N VAL A 44 27.62 12.71 -8.28
CA VAL A 44 27.74 11.52 -9.12
C VAL A 44 27.91 10.30 -8.23
N PHE A 45 26.93 9.42 -8.21
CA PHE A 45 26.99 8.20 -7.41
C PHE A 45 26.18 7.04 -8.02
N GLN A 46 26.39 5.87 -7.47
CA GLN A 46 25.68 4.63 -7.82
C GLN A 46 25.25 3.94 -6.53
N GLY A 47 24.24 3.08 -6.63
CA GLY A 47 23.71 2.32 -5.51
C GLY A 47 22.36 2.87 -5.09
N GLY A 48 22.31 3.66 -4.05
CA GLY A 48 21.04 4.19 -3.56
C GLY A 48 21.19 5.34 -2.58
N VAL A 49 20.06 5.74 -2.03
CA VAL A 49 19.95 6.78 -0.99
C VAL A 49 18.96 6.37 0.08
N TYR A 50 19.12 6.87 1.30
CA TYR A 50 18.12 6.66 2.33
C TYR A 50 18.20 7.73 3.44
N ILE A 51 17.09 7.88 4.16
CA ILE A 51 17.00 8.68 5.39
C ILE A 51 16.99 7.68 6.57
N PRO A 52 18.04 7.69 7.43
CA PRO A 52 18.12 6.74 8.55
C PRO A 52 16.91 6.77 9.48
N GLY A 53 16.42 5.60 9.90
CA GLY A 53 15.28 5.48 10.78
C GLY A 53 13.92 5.72 10.11
N THR A 54 13.89 5.72 8.78
CA THR A 54 12.66 5.92 8.00
C THR A 54 12.54 4.88 6.88
N GLU A 55 11.40 4.88 6.21
CA GLU A 55 11.20 4.11 4.97
C GLU A 55 11.59 4.88 3.69
N TYR A 56 12.01 6.16 3.83
CA TYR A 56 12.32 7.00 2.67
C TYR A 56 13.72 6.72 2.14
N GLY A 57 13.79 6.20 0.93
CA GLY A 57 15.00 5.81 0.25
C GLY A 57 14.82 4.54 -0.55
N GLY A 58 15.91 4.11 -1.22
CA GLY A 58 15.88 2.94 -2.08
C GLY A 58 17.10 2.82 -2.97
N LEU A 59 16.99 2.00 -4.01
CA LEU A 59 18.05 1.75 -4.97
C LEU A 59 17.78 2.46 -6.29
N ILE A 60 18.84 3.05 -6.87
CA ILE A 60 18.80 3.71 -8.17
C ILE A 60 18.72 2.67 -9.28
N GLU A 61 17.71 2.82 -10.14
CA GLU A 61 17.50 2.01 -11.33
C GLU A 61 17.82 2.77 -12.61
N LYS A 62 17.64 4.09 -12.58
CA LYS A 62 17.81 4.95 -13.75
C LYS A 62 18.50 6.25 -13.40
N THR A 63 19.42 6.67 -14.27
CA THR A 63 20.06 7.99 -14.23
C THR A 63 19.78 8.72 -15.53
N GLU A 64 19.38 9.97 -15.43
CA GLU A 64 19.14 10.85 -16.59
C GLU A 64 20.08 12.06 -16.50
N ASP A 65 20.90 12.24 -17.54
CA ASP A 65 21.83 13.34 -17.71
C ASP A 65 21.42 14.14 -18.95
N THR A 66 21.34 15.47 -18.83
CA THR A 66 21.04 16.36 -19.94
C THR A 66 22.32 17.07 -20.40
N THR A 67 22.64 17.02 -21.68
CA THR A 67 23.84 17.67 -22.24
C THR A 67 23.77 19.19 -22.00
N GLY A 68 24.81 19.73 -21.39
CA GLY A 68 24.91 21.17 -21.06
C GLY A 68 24.32 21.54 -19.70
N GLU A 69 23.83 20.58 -18.94
CA GLU A 69 23.44 20.72 -17.54
C GLU A 69 24.37 19.89 -16.66
N ASP A 70 24.78 20.45 -15.51
CA ASP A 70 25.52 19.70 -14.48
C ASP A 70 24.58 18.91 -13.55
N LEU A 71 23.27 19.12 -13.71
CA LEU A 71 22.22 18.51 -12.91
C LEU A 71 21.87 17.10 -13.41
N ARG A 72 21.82 16.16 -12.47
CA ARG A 72 21.42 14.77 -12.70
C ARG A 72 20.09 14.46 -12.05
N THR A 73 19.33 13.59 -12.69
CA THR A 73 18.12 13.03 -12.14
C THR A 73 18.32 11.53 -11.95
N TYR A 74 18.08 11.07 -10.73
CA TYR A 74 18.12 9.66 -10.33
C TYR A 74 16.72 9.20 -10.01
N LYS A 75 16.32 8.05 -10.54
CA LYS A 75 15.04 7.41 -10.26
C LYS A 75 15.27 5.97 -9.81
N GLY A 76 14.43 5.50 -8.93
CA GLY A 76 14.56 4.13 -8.46
C GLY A 76 13.40 3.67 -7.59
N TRP A 77 13.46 2.40 -7.23
CA TRP A 77 12.49 1.79 -6.34
C TRP A 77 12.80 2.14 -4.88
N THR A 78 11.77 2.51 -4.13
CA THR A 78 11.86 2.57 -2.67
C THR A 78 12.07 1.17 -2.09
N TRP A 79 12.29 1.09 -0.77
CA TRP A 79 12.39 -0.22 -0.09
C TRP A 79 11.11 -1.05 -0.30
N ARG A 80 9.92 -0.43 -0.30
CA ARG A 80 8.66 -1.09 -0.67
C ARG A 80 8.65 -1.52 -2.13
N GLY A 81 9.08 -0.64 -3.02
CA GLY A 81 9.14 -0.92 -4.45
C GLY A 81 10.06 -2.08 -4.80
N LEU A 82 11.15 -2.30 -4.05
CA LEU A 82 11.98 -3.49 -4.23
C LEU A 82 11.23 -4.79 -3.94
N LEU A 83 10.29 -4.80 -3.01
CA LEU A 83 9.48 -5.97 -2.71
C LEU A 83 8.53 -6.34 -3.86
N THR A 84 8.16 -5.37 -4.72
CA THR A 84 7.36 -5.64 -5.92
C THR A 84 8.16 -6.35 -7.01
N GLN A 85 9.49 -6.33 -6.94
CA GLN A 85 10.36 -6.94 -7.94
C GLN A 85 10.56 -8.46 -7.74
N ALA A 86 9.90 -9.06 -6.77
CA ALA A 86 9.93 -10.48 -6.52
C ALA A 86 8.51 -11.04 -6.43
N VAL A 87 8.32 -12.24 -7.00
CA VAL A 87 7.02 -12.92 -7.07
C VAL A 87 6.96 -14.08 -6.10
N VAL A 88 5.85 -14.22 -5.38
CA VAL A 88 5.56 -15.37 -4.53
C VAL A 88 5.06 -16.51 -5.41
N SER A 89 5.89 -17.54 -5.58
CA SER A 89 5.54 -18.73 -6.36
C SER A 89 5.13 -19.87 -5.43
N PRO A 90 4.11 -20.66 -5.78
CA PRO A 90 3.80 -21.88 -5.06
C PRO A 90 5.01 -22.83 -5.01
N PRO A 91 5.21 -23.56 -3.90
CA PRO A 91 6.20 -24.65 -3.85
C PRO A 91 5.89 -25.72 -4.91
N SER A 92 6.90 -26.48 -5.29
CA SER A 92 6.73 -27.53 -6.30
C SER A 92 5.69 -28.57 -5.84
N GLY A 93 4.64 -28.75 -6.64
CA GLY A 93 3.55 -29.67 -6.37
C GLY A 93 2.38 -29.10 -5.57
N GLU A 94 2.47 -27.81 -5.19
CA GLU A 94 1.41 -27.11 -4.49
C GLU A 94 0.73 -26.07 -5.41
N ASP A 95 -0.56 -25.83 -5.18
CA ASP A 95 -1.32 -24.86 -5.96
C ASP A 95 -1.07 -23.42 -5.50
N TYR A 96 -0.82 -23.23 -4.20
CA TYR A 96 -0.63 -21.92 -3.55
C TYR A 96 0.58 -21.93 -2.63
N TYR A 97 1.14 -20.77 -2.36
CA TYR A 97 2.03 -20.58 -1.22
C TYR A 97 1.19 -20.43 0.05
N THR A 98 1.42 -21.31 1.00
CA THR A 98 0.76 -21.27 2.31
C THR A 98 1.80 -21.21 3.42
N ALA A 99 1.52 -20.47 4.48
CA ALA A 99 2.35 -20.40 5.67
C ALA A 99 1.48 -20.26 6.92
N SER A 100 1.98 -20.77 8.05
CA SER A 100 1.28 -20.68 9.32
C SER A 100 2.30 -20.45 10.43
N GLY A 101 2.01 -19.56 11.36
CA GLY A 101 2.90 -19.13 12.41
C GLY A 101 2.66 -17.70 12.85
N ASP A 102 3.60 -17.12 13.59
CA ASP A 102 3.57 -15.70 13.93
C ASP A 102 3.77 -14.83 12.67
N LEU A 103 3.20 -13.63 12.66
CA LEU A 103 3.31 -12.74 11.50
C LEU A 103 4.76 -12.45 11.12
N HIS A 104 5.66 -12.22 12.08
CA HIS A 104 7.07 -11.99 11.80
C HIS A 104 7.77 -13.23 11.22
N GLU A 105 7.37 -14.44 11.63
CA GLU A 105 7.90 -15.67 11.04
C GLU A 105 7.47 -15.84 9.58
N ILE A 106 6.20 -15.54 9.27
CA ILE A 106 5.69 -15.60 7.90
C ILE A 106 6.37 -14.53 7.03
N ILE A 107 6.51 -13.28 7.52
CA ILE A 107 7.24 -12.20 6.83
C ILE A 107 8.68 -12.64 6.53
N ALA A 108 9.38 -13.19 7.52
CA ALA A 108 10.74 -13.68 7.34
C ALA A 108 10.82 -14.79 6.28
N GLY A 109 9.84 -15.69 6.24
CA GLY A 109 9.73 -16.74 5.21
C GLY A 109 9.54 -16.17 3.80
N LEU A 110 8.70 -15.15 3.64
CA LEU A 110 8.42 -14.52 2.34
C LEU A 110 9.64 -13.79 1.75
N VAL A 111 10.53 -13.22 2.58
CA VAL A 111 11.74 -12.54 2.13
C VAL A 111 12.99 -13.41 2.18
N ALA A 112 12.92 -14.61 2.76
CA ALA A 112 14.05 -15.53 2.88
C ALA A 112 14.68 -15.87 1.53
N ASN A 113 16.02 -15.90 1.48
CA ASN A 113 16.82 -16.19 0.29
C ASN A 113 16.56 -15.27 -0.92
N ARG A 114 15.95 -14.12 -0.66
CA ARG A 114 15.67 -13.07 -1.66
C ARG A 114 16.42 -11.79 -1.27
N PHE A 115 16.54 -10.87 -2.20
CA PHE A 115 17.11 -9.53 -1.95
C PHE A 115 18.48 -9.52 -1.27
N SER A 116 19.30 -10.56 -1.47
CA SER A 116 20.67 -10.69 -0.93
C SER A 116 20.79 -10.38 0.57
N GLY A 117 19.76 -10.66 1.35
CA GLY A 117 19.74 -10.42 2.79
C GLY A 117 19.67 -8.93 3.17
N LEU A 118 19.16 -8.09 2.29
CA LEU A 118 18.87 -6.67 2.57
C LEU A 118 17.81 -6.53 3.66
N PHE A 119 16.71 -7.27 3.51
CA PHE A 119 15.59 -7.22 4.44
C PHE A 119 15.83 -8.09 5.67
N THR A 120 15.52 -7.56 6.82
CA THR A 120 15.57 -8.22 8.12
C THR A 120 14.19 -8.16 8.77
N VAL A 121 13.93 -9.09 9.68
CA VAL A 121 12.68 -9.13 10.45
C VAL A 121 13.05 -9.28 11.93
N PRO A 122 12.37 -8.59 12.86
CA PRO A 122 12.65 -8.73 14.27
C PRO A 122 12.50 -10.18 14.75
N ALA A 123 13.39 -10.60 15.65
CA ALA A 123 13.27 -11.89 16.31
C ALA A 123 12.13 -11.93 17.34
N THR A 124 11.62 -10.76 17.75
CA THR A 124 10.48 -10.62 18.66
C THR A 124 9.20 -10.99 17.92
N LEU A 125 8.41 -11.89 18.48
CA LEU A 125 7.13 -12.31 17.91
C LEU A 125 6.06 -11.23 18.13
N THR A 126 5.12 -11.12 17.20
CA THR A 126 3.93 -10.25 17.34
C THR A 126 2.92 -10.81 18.36
N GLY A 127 2.96 -12.13 18.59
CA GLY A 127 1.98 -12.85 19.41
C GLY A 127 0.69 -13.17 18.67
N VAL A 128 0.62 -12.87 17.36
CA VAL A 128 -0.52 -13.19 16.50
C VAL A 128 -0.15 -14.34 15.57
N THR A 129 -0.89 -15.42 15.66
CA THR A 129 -0.74 -16.58 14.77
C THR A 129 -1.72 -16.47 13.62
N ALA A 130 -1.21 -16.51 12.40
CA ALA A 130 -1.98 -16.46 11.16
C ALA A 130 -1.87 -17.78 10.38
N ASN A 131 -2.90 -18.09 9.60
CA ASN A 131 -2.85 -19.07 8.51
C ASN A 131 -3.00 -18.28 7.22
N PHE A 132 -1.92 -18.14 6.50
CA PHE A 132 -1.85 -17.27 5.33
C PHE A 132 -1.76 -18.09 4.04
N GLN A 133 -2.50 -17.69 3.03
CA GLN A 133 -2.42 -18.19 1.67
C GLN A 133 -2.25 -17.01 0.73
N ALA A 134 -1.08 -16.91 0.10
CA ALA A 134 -0.84 -15.85 -0.87
C ALA A 134 -1.62 -16.08 -2.17
N ASP A 135 -2.05 -15.01 -2.81
CA ASP A 135 -2.59 -15.09 -4.17
C ASP A 135 -1.49 -15.60 -5.12
N ARG A 136 -1.89 -16.37 -6.11
CA ARG A 136 -0.94 -17.05 -7.00
C ARG A 136 -0.16 -16.06 -7.84
N PHE A 137 1.16 -16.12 -7.74
CA PHE A 137 2.09 -15.23 -8.44
C PHE A 137 1.91 -13.73 -8.11
N CYS A 138 1.36 -13.41 -6.94
CA CYS A 138 1.40 -12.03 -6.44
C CYS A 138 2.83 -11.58 -6.15
N THR A 139 3.05 -10.28 -6.02
CA THR A 139 4.35 -9.77 -5.60
C THR A 139 4.61 -10.06 -4.11
N VAL A 140 5.87 -10.02 -3.69
CA VAL A 140 6.19 -10.14 -2.25
C VAL A 140 5.58 -8.98 -1.48
N HIS A 141 5.56 -7.77 -2.07
CA HIS A 141 4.91 -6.60 -1.47
C HIS A 141 3.42 -6.83 -1.24
N GLU A 142 2.69 -7.28 -2.27
CA GLU A 142 1.26 -7.60 -2.17
C GLU A 142 0.99 -8.67 -1.10
N ALA A 143 1.77 -9.76 -1.10
CA ALA A 143 1.64 -10.82 -0.09
C ALA A 143 1.87 -10.33 1.35
N LEU A 144 2.87 -9.44 1.57
CA LEU A 144 3.15 -8.87 2.88
C LEU A 144 2.06 -7.90 3.33
N THR A 145 1.54 -7.11 2.41
CA THR A 145 0.45 -6.16 2.67
C THR A 145 -0.82 -6.91 3.04
N ASP A 146 -1.22 -7.91 2.23
CA ASP A 146 -2.40 -8.74 2.48
C ASP A 146 -2.30 -9.48 3.82
N LEU A 147 -1.13 -10.08 4.12
CA LEU A 147 -0.89 -10.74 5.40
C LEU A 147 -1.14 -9.80 6.58
N CYS A 148 -0.63 -8.57 6.51
CA CYS A 148 -0.79 -7.58 7.58
C CYS A 148 -2.26 -7.11 7.66
N GLU A 149 -2.86 -6.71 6.54
CA GLU A 149 -4.25 -6.19 6.51
C GLU A 149 -5.27 -7.22 7.00
N GLU A 150 -5.15 -8.50 6.58
CA GLU A 150 -6.04 -9.58 7.01
C GLU A 150 -6.02 -9.83 8.53
N ASN A 151 -4.93 -9.46 9.19
CA ASN A 151 -4.76 -9.65 10.63
C ASN A 151 -4.89 -8.35 11.45
N GLY A 152 -5.30 -7.23 10.83
CA GLY A 152 -5.45 -5.93 11.50
C GLY A 152 -4.11 -5.26 11.84
N TYR A 153 -3.07 -5.58 11.07
CA TYR A 153 -1.73 -5.05 11.19
C TYR A 153 -1.37 -4.22 9.96
N LYS A 154 -0.33 -3.41 10.06
CA LYS A 154 0.31 -2.68 8.96
C LYS A 154 1.75 -3.16 8.79
N LEU A 155 2.26 -3.08 7.55
CA LEU A 155 3.66 -3.32 7.24
C LEU A 155 4.46 -2.04 7.46
N VAL A 156 5.32 -2.04 8.48
CA VAL A 156 6.26 -0.95 8.76
C VAL A 156 7.63 -1.32 8.19
N ILE A 157 8.26 -0.37 7.51
CA ILE A 157 9.56 -0.53 6.87
C ILE A 157 10.49 0.55 7.40
N GLU A 158 11.69 0.16 7.85
CA GLU A 158 12.66 1.09 8.40
C GLU A 158 14.07 0.73 7.93
N ALA A 159 14.74 1.70 7.29
CA ALA A 159 16.13 1.53 6.90
C ALA A 159 17.08 2.00 8.01
N TYR A 160 18.08 1.19 8.33
CA TYR A 160 19.04 1.47 9.39
C TYR A 160 20.46 1.02 9.02
N LYS A 161 21.42 1.59 9.72
CA LYS A 161 22.83 1.22 9.58
C LYS A 161 23.19 0.06 10.51
N ALA A 162 23.72 -1.01 9.92
CA ALA A 162 24.45 -2.08 10.60
C ALA A 162 25.89 -2.12 10.06
N ALA A 163 26.47 -3.29 9.82
CA ALA A 163 27.73 -3.39 9.05
C ALA A 163 27.55 -2.86 7.62
N THR A 164 26.40 -3.11 7.03
CA THR A 164 25.87 -2.49 5.80
C THR A 164 24.51 -1.93 6.11
N VAL A 165 23.94 -1.12 5.23
CA VAL A 165 22.54 -0.68 5.36
C VAL A 165 21.63 -1.89 5.26
N LYS A 166 20.67 -1.97 6.16
CA LYS A 166 19.63 -2.99 6.26
C LYS A 166 18.27 -2.33 6.31
N VAL A 167 17.26 -3.08 5.95
CA VAL A 167 15.87 -2.64 5.97
C VAL A 167 15.06 -3.63 6.81
N GLU A 168 14.53 -3.15 7.92
CA GLU A 168 13.68 -3.97 8.79
C GLU A 168 12.23 -3.93 8.33
N LEU A 169 11.62 -5.09 8.27
CA LEU A 169 10.20 -5.28 7.99
C LEU A 169 9.51 -5.72 9.29
N ARG A 170 8.53 -4.96 9.75
CA ARG A 170 7.76 -5.26 10.96
C ARG A 170 6.27 -5.27 10.67
N ALA A 171 5.54 -6.18 11.29
CA ALA A 171 4.10 -6.09 11.42
C ALA A 171 3.78 -5.32 12.72
N GLU A 172 3.05 -4.21 12.62
CA GLU A 172 2.61 -3.43 13.77
C GLU A 172 1.07 -3.31 13.76
N PRO A 173 0.41 -3.27 14.93
CA PRO A 173 -1.03 -3.06 14.98
C PRO A 173 -1.42 -1.76 14.27
N VAL A 174 -2.51 -1.78 13.52
CA VAL A 174 -3.08 -0.59 12.90
C VAL A 174 -3.46 0.41 13.99
N ALA A 175 -2.90 1.61 13.92
CA ALA A 175 -3.30 2.71 14.79
C ALA A 175 -4.51 3.43 14.19
N THR A 176 -5.47 3.75 15.06
CA THR A 176 -6.56 4.67 14.69
C THR A 176 -6.23 6.04 15.23
N VAL A 177 -5.98 6.98 14.34
CA VAL A 177 -5.80 8.37 14.71
C VAL A 177 -7.17 8.94 15.03
N ALA A 178 -7.56 8.79 16.32
CA ALA A 178 -8.80 9.31 16.84
C ALA A 178 -8.63 10.80 17.14
N GLY A 179 -9.07 11.64 16.22
CA GLY A 179 -9.27 13.06 16.46
C GLY A 179 -10.60 13.46 15.85
N THR A 180 -11.49 14.05 16.63
CA THR A 180 -12.53 14.89 16.06
C THR A 180 -11.79 16.12 15.54
N TYR A 181 -11.15 15.95 14.39
CA TYR A 181 -10.48 17.07 13.73
C TYR A 181 -11.56 17.98 13.17
N ASN A 182 -11.91 18.95 13.97
CA ASN A 182 -12.68 20.11 13.57
C ASN A 182 -11.75 21.06 12.82
N GLU A 183 -12.36 22.05 12.17
CA GLU A 183 -11.77 23.15 11.40
C GLU A 183 -10.65 23.93 12.13
N ASP A 184 -10.23 23.51 13.32
CA ASP A 184 -9.15 24.08 14.12
C ASP A 184 -7.77 23.70 13.56
N ASN A 185 -7.51 24.09 12.29
CA ASN A 185 -6.20 24.38 11.72
C ASN A 185 -5.17 23.26 11.52
N ARG A 186 -5.37 21.99 11.99
CA ARG A 186 -4.37 20.93 11.85
C ARG A 186 -4.69 19.92 10.79
N LEU A 187 -5.97 19.71 10.48
CA LEU A 187 -6.43 18.76 9.47
C LEU A 187 -7.52 19.39 8.60
N SER A 188 -7.28 19.47 7.31
CA SER A 188 -8.29 19.86 6.32
C SER A 188 -8.71 18.61 5.54
N LEU A 189 -10.00 18.31 5.58
CA LEU A 189 -10.60 17.12 4.97
C LEU A 189 -11.68 17.52 3.97
N THR A 190 -11.72 16.82 2.85
CA THR A 190 -12.86 16.87 1.92
C THR A 190 -13.60 15.55 1.99
N PHE A 191 -14.91 15.63 2.23
CA PHE A 191 -15.80 14.47 2.23
C PHE A 191 -16.62 14.46 0.94
N ALA A 192 -16.65 13.33 0.25
CA ALA A 192 -17.56 13.10 -0.86
C ALA A 192 -18.38 11.84 -0.60
N ASP A 193 -19.68 11.93 -0.89
CA ASP A 193 -20.62 10.81 -0.82
C ASP A 193 -21.09 10.51 -2.25
N ASN A 194 -20.41 9.56 -2.90
CA ASN A 194 -20.80 9.09 -4.23
C ASN A 194 -21.86 7.99 -4.10
N ARG A 195 -23.11 8.33 -4.39
CA ARG A 195 -24.26 7.41 -4.32
C ARG A 195 -24.61 6.76 -5.67
N MET A 196 -23.75 6.95 -6.67
CA MET A 196 -24.00 6.47 -8.04
C MET A 196 -23.31 5.15 -8.37
N GLY A 197 -22.72 4.49 -7.37
CA GLY A 197 -22.03 3.21 -7.53
C GLY A 197 -22.97 2.03 -7.81
N ILE A 198 -22.39 0.94 -8.28
CA ILE A 198 -23.10 -0.32 -8.54
C ILE A 198 -23.48 -0.97 -7.22
N ASN A 199 -24.70 -1.52 -7.13
CA ASN A 199 -25.18 -2.22 -5.94
C ASN A 199 -25.71 -3.63 -6.23
N HIS A 200 -25.65 -4.05 -7.48
CA HIS A 200 -25.93 -5.41 -7.93
C HIS A 200 -24.90 -5.83 -8.99
N LEU A 201 -24.06 -6.81 -8.69
CA LEU A 201 -23.08 -7.35 -9.62
C LEU A 201 -23.46 -8.76 -10.05
N VAL A 202 -23.72 -8.93 -11.34
CA VAL A 202 -23.98 -10.24 -11.95
C VAL A 202 -22.65 -10.83 -12.40
N CYS A 203 -22.13 -11.77 -11.62
CA CYS A 203 -20.86 -12.44 -11.90
C CYS A 203 -21.10 -13.71 -12.70
N MET A 204 -20.37 -13.87 -13.80
CA MET A 204 -20.45 -15.04 -14.66
C MET A 204 -19.06 -15.73 -14.72
N GLY A 205 -19.04 -17.00 -14.33
CA GLY A 205 -17.86 -17.84 -14.31
C GLY A 205 -17.69 -18.72 -15.55
N SER A 206 -17.13 -19.90 -15.37
CA SER A 206 -16.94 -20.91 -16.42
C SER A 206 -18.26 -21.53 -16.91
N GLY A 207 -18.22 -22.15 -18.08
CA GLY A 207 -19.35 -22.78 -18.74
C GLY A 207 -19.88 -21.98 -19.94
N GLU A 208 -20.97 -22.49 -20.54
CA GLU A 208 -21.54 -21.88 -21.75
C GLU A 208 -23.04 -21.62 -21.58
N LEU A 209 -23.49 -20.48 -22.07
CA LEU A 209 -24.89 -20.07 -22.12
C LEU A 209 -25.60 -20.29 -20.75
N ARG A 210 -26.70 -21.03 -20.71
CA ARG A 210 -27.49 -21.30 -19.51
C ARG A 210 -26.81 -22.19 -18.47
N ASN A 211 -25.74 -22.89 -18.85
CA ASN A 211 -24.97 -23.74 -17.96
C ASN A 211 -23.76 -23.01 -17.33
N ARG A 212 -23.62 -21.75 -17.65
CA ARG A 212 -22.57 -20.91 -17.11
C ARG A 212 -22.78 -20.68 -15.62
N GLN A 213 -21.70 -20.78 -14.84
CA GLN A 213 -21.74 -20.44 -13.42
C GLN A 213 -22.18 -18.99 -13.25
N ARG A 214 -23.12 -18.74 -12.35
CA ARG A 214 -23.59 -17.40 -12.03
C ARG A 214 -23.64 -17.17 -10.53
N VAL A 215 -23.18 -16.00 -10.11
CA VAL A 215 -23.31 -15.50 -8.74
C VAL A 215 -23.79 -14.06 -8.81
N ASP A 216 -24.86 -13.76 -8.09
CA ASP A 216 -25.36 -12.40 -7.92
C ASP A 216 -24.91 -11.86 -6.56
N LEU A 217 -24.24 -10.72 -6.55
CA LEU A 217 -23.76 -10.03 -5.36
C LEU A 217 -24.45 -8.68 -5.22
N TYR A 218 -24.87 -8.38 -4.01
CA TYR A 218 -25.63 -7.17 -3.68
C TYR A 218 -24.96 -6.40 -2.57
N VAL A 219 -25.09 -5.07 -2.61
CA VAL A 219 -24.67 -4.16 -1.55
C VAL A 219 -25.89 -3.76 -0.73
N ASP A 220 -25.80 -3.84 0.60
CA ASP A 220 -26.84 -3.38 1.51
C ASP A 220 -26.73 -1.87 1.81
N GLN A 221 -27.62 -1.33 2.66
CA GLN A 221 -27.61 0.08 3.08
C GLN A 221 -26.36 0.50 3.87
N ASN A 222 -25.62 -0.46 4.41
CA ASN A 222 -24.44 -0.23 5.22
C ASN A 222 -23.13 -0.42 4.42
N GLY A 223 -23.24 -0.76 3.11
CA GLY A 223 -22.10 -1.05 2.27
C GLY A 223 -21.62 -2.51 2.33
N ASN A 224 -22.30 -3.41 3.06
CA ASN A 224 -21.89 -4.80 3.13
C ASN A 224 -22.29 -5.56 1.87
N ILE A 225 -21.38 -6.42 1.38
CA ILE A 225 -21.63 -7.24 0.19
C ILE A 225 -22.13 -8.63 0.60
N GLY A 226 -23.30 -8.97 0.10
CA GLY A 226 -23.98 -10.24 0.37
C GLY A 226 -24.71 -10.81 -0.84
N SER A 227 -25.46 -11.90 -0.62
CA SER A 227 -26.30 -12.56 -1.63
C SER A 227 -27.78 -12.11 -1.60
N THR A 228 -28.13 -11.23 -0.67
CA THR A 228 -29.50 -10.76 -0.50
C THR A 228 -29.71 -9.41 -1.17
N LYS A 229 -30.68 -9.34 -2.07
CA LYS A 229 -31.04 -8.11 -2.77
C LYS A 229 -31.67 -7.10 -1.81
N TYR A 230 -31.11 -5.92 -1.73
CA TYR A 230 -31.58 -4.82 -0.89
C TYR A 230 -32.20 -3.69 -1.73
N HIS A 231 -31.50 -3.23 -2.77
CA HIS A 231 -31.98 -2.15 -3.64
C HIS A 231 -32.88 -2.68 -4.74
N THR A 232 -33.94 -1.95 -5.06
CA THR A 232 -34.94 -2.32 -6.09
C THR A 232 -35.38 -1.12 -6.92
N GLY A 233 -35.88 -1.37 -8.11
CA GLY A 233 -36.46 -0.35 -8.99
C GLY A 233 -35.43 0.71 -9.40
N LEU A 234 -35.75 1.99 -9.21
CA LEU A 234 -34.88 3.10 -9.61
C LEU A 234 -33.58 3.20 -8.84
N TYR A 235 -33.48 2.52 -7.70
CA TYR A 235 -32.27 2.51 -6.85
C TYR A 235 -31.38 1.33 -7.12
N GLU A 236 -31.80 0.36 -7.92
CA GLU A 236 -30.95 -0.75 -8.35
C GLU A 236 -30.07 -0.32 -9.52
N ARG A 237 -28.77 -0.62 -9.40
CA ARG A 237 -27.76 -0.35 -10.42
C ARG A 237 -26.96 -1.61 -10.64
N GLU A 238 -27.20 -2.23 -11.77
CA GLU A 238 -26.61 -3.51 -12.15
C GLU A 238 -25.36 -3.33 -13.01
N GLN A 239 -24.39 -4.19 -12.81
CA GLN A 239 -23.24 -4.37 -13.69
C GLN A 239 -22.98 -5.85 -13.93
N TYR A 240 -22.51 -6.16 -15.11
CA TYR A 240 -22.04 -7.47 -15.49
C TYR A 240 -20.53 -7.61 -15.23
N PHE A 241 -20.11 -8.73 -14.65
CA PHE A 241 -18.71 -9.08 -14.44
C PHE A 241 -18.42 -10.46 -15.02
N ASP A 242 -17.53 -10.50 -16.02
CA ASP A 242 -17.13 -11.71 -16.70
C ASP A 242 -15.79 -12.24 -16.15
N TYR A 243 -15.82 -13.43 -15.55
CA TYR A 243 -14.65 -14.12 -15.05
C TYR A 243 -14.67 -15.61 -15.49
N PRO A 244 -14.45 -15.88 -16.80
CA PRO A 244 -14.63 -17.21 -17.41
C PRO A 244 -13.70 -18.28 -16.86
N ASN A 245 -12.58 -17.89 -16.25
CA ASN A 245 -11.57 -18.81 -15.71
C ASN A 245 -11.85 -19.24 -14.26
N ALA A 246 -13.00 -18.85 -13.68
CA ALA A 246 -13.35 -19.29 -12.33
C ALA A 246 -13.42 -20.82 -12.27
N GLU A 247 -12.60 -21.44 -11.44
CA GLU A 247 -12.61 -22.88 -11.21
C GLU A 247 -13.77 -23.33 -10.30
N SER A 248 -14.27 -22.39 -9.48
CA SER A 248 -15.34 -22.67 -8.53
C SER A 248 -16.25 -21.45 -8.30
N ILE A 249 -17.46 -21.71 -7.76
CA ILE A 249 -18.38 -20.69 -7.28
C ILE A 249 -17.76 -19.84 -6.15
N ALA A 250 -16.94 -20.45 -5.31
CA ALA A 250 -16.26 -19.74 -4.21
C ALA A 250 -15.25 -18.72 -4.76
N GLU A 251 -14.47 -19.10 -5.75
CA GLU A 251 -13.52 -18.21 -6.42
C GLU A 251 -14.26 -17.09 -7.18
N LEU A 252 -15.29 -17.43 -7.95
CA LEU A 252 -16.13 -16.43 -8.64
C LEU A 252 -16.71 -15.43 -7.65
N THR A 253 -17.15 -15.89 -6.47
CA THR A 253 -17.66 -15.03 -5.40
C THR A 253 -16.58 -14.13 -4.83
N LYS A 254 -15.36 -14.66 -4.59
CA LYS A 254 -14.21 -13.87 -4.10
C LYS A 254 -13.87 -12.75 -5.09
N GLN A 255 -13.71 -13.06 -6.36
CA GLN A 255 -13.38 -12.10 -7.40
C GLN A 255 -14.51 -11.10 -7.65
N GLY A 256 -15.76 -11.56 -7.63
CA GLY A 256 -16.94 -10.71 -7.72
C GLY A 256 -17.02 -9.70 -6.56
N LYS A 257 -16.73 -10.12 -5.32
CA LYS A 257 -16.67 -9.22 -4.17
C LYS A 257 -15.56 -8.18 -4.33
N LYS A 258 -14.36 -8.58 -4.79
CA LYS A 258 -13.26 -7.65 -5.09
C LYS A 258 -13.71 -6.62 -6.12
N ARG A 259 -14.32 -7.06 -7.22
CA ARG A 259 -14.82 -6.17 -8.28
C ARG A 259 -15.93 -5.24 -7.80
N LEU A 260 -16.87 -5.75 -6.99
CA LEU A 260 -17.97 -4.94 -6.48
C LEU A 260 -17.49 -3.84 -5.53
N LYS A 261 -16.50 -4.13 -4.69
CA LYS A 261 -15.83 -3.11 -3.85
C LYS A 261 -15.21 -1.96 -4.65
N GLU A 262 -14.74 -2.20 -5.86
CA GLU A 262 -14.17 -1.15 -6.71
C GLU A 262 -15.24 -0.21 -7.31
N VAL A 263 -16.44 -0.75 -7.61
CA VAL A 263 -17.47 -0.04 -8.40
C VAL A 263 -18.71 0.38 -7.60
N MET A 264 -18.84 -0.06 -6.36
CA MET A 264 -19.97 0.31 -5.51
C MET A 264 -19.93 1.77 -5.07
N SER A 265 -21.04 2.25 -4.51
CA SER A 265 -21.11 3.60 -3.93
C SER A 265 -20.08 3.77 -2.83
N LYS A 266 -19.35 4.88 -2.84
CA LYS A 266 -18.27 5.15 -1.91
C LYS A 266 -18.46 6.49 -1.23
N LYS A 267 -18.16 6.50 0.06
CA LYS A 267 -17.86 7.74 0.76
C LYS A 267 -16.36 7.91 0.75
N THR A 268 -15.87 8.99 0.17
CA THR A 268 -14.45 9.26 0.10
C THR A 268 -14.06 10.33 1.10
N LEU A 269 -12.88 10.13 1.70
CA LEU A 269 -12.22 11.09 2.55
C LEU A 269 -10.93 11.49 1.84
N GLN A 270 -10.75 12.77 1.58
CA GLN A 270 -9.50 13.30 1.07
C GLN A 270 -8.83 14.15 2.15
N ILE A 271 -7.57 13.87 2.41
CA ILE A 271 -6.76 14.65 3.33
C ILE A 271 -6.07 15.77 2.53
N ASN A 272 -6.44 17.01 2.77
CA ASN A 272 -5.85 18.15 2.09
C ASN A 272 -4.62 18.70 2.84
N ARG A 273 -4.59 18.55 4.16
CA ARG A 273 -3.49 19.03 5.01
C ARG A 273 -3.52 18.32 6.37
N ILE A 274 -2.34 17.86 6.80
CA ILE A 274 -2.09 17.39 8.17
C ILE A 274 -0.89 18.16 8.72
N GLN A 275 -0.95 18.57 9.99
CA GLN A 275 0.17 19.15 10.74
C GLN A 275 0.34 18.43 12.07
N ASP A 276 1.61 18.16 12.43
CA ASP A 276 2.01 17.63 13.73
C ASP A 276 1.42 16.25 14.10
N VAL A 277 1.10 15.42 13.11
CA VAL A 277 0.65 14.03 13.34
C VAL A 277 1.49 13.11 12.47
N GLU A 278 2.23 12.21 13.10
CA GLU A 278 2.92 11.13 12.41
C GLU A 278 1.97 9.94 12.23
N MET A 279 1.86 9.47 11.01
CA MET A 279 1.05 8.31 10.63
C MET A 279 1.81 7.46 9.64
N ASP A 280 1.49 6.19 9.61
CA ASP A 280 2.06 5.25 8.65
C ASP A 280 1.05 4.78 7.63
N VAL A 281 1.55 4.23 6.52
CA VAL A 281 0.75 3.50 5.56
C VAL A 281 0.05 2.34 6.28
N GLY A 282 -1.27 2.25 6.15
CA GLY A 282 -2.12 1.29 6.84
C GLY A 282 -2.81 1.83 8.10
N ASP A 283 -2.39 2.96 8.68
CA ASP A 283 -3.10 3.58 9.80
C ASP A 283 -4.45 4.14 9.36
N ILE A 284 -5.43 4.13 10.26
CA ILE A 284 -6.79 4.59 9.99
C ILE A 284 -6.95 6.04 10.45
N VAL A 285 -7.38 6.90 9.54
CA VAL A 285 -7.80 8.28 9.84
C VAL A 285 -9.32 8.34 9.89
N THR A 286 -9.85 8.92 10.96
CA THR A 286 -11.28 9.19 11.10
C THR A 286 -11.53 10.68 11.01
N GLY A 287 -12.32 11.09 10.05
CA GLY A 287 -12.79 12.47 9.88
C GLY A 287 -14.28 12.58 10.19
N LYS A 288 -14.69 13.69 10.82
CA LYS A 288 -16.10 14.03 11.06
C LYS A 288 -16.41 15.42 10.56
N HIS A 289 -17.37 15.50 9.65
CA HIS A 289 -17.87 16.79 9.17
C HIS A 289 -18.94 17.33 10.16
N THR A 290 -18.65 18.47 10.77
CA THR A 290 -19.46 19.04 11.88
C THR A 290 -20.86 19.43 11.45
N VAL A 291 -21.03 19.96 10.25
CA VAL A 291 -22.32 20.45 9.74
C VAL A 291 -23.25 19.30 9.33
N SER A 292 -22.74 18.31 8.61
CA SER A 292 -23.54 17.16 8.16
C SER A 292 -23.61 16.03 9.20
N GLY A 293 -22.74 16.04 10.21
CA GLY A 293 -22.60 14.95 11.16
C GLY A 293 -21.99 13.67 10.55
N THR A 294 -21.59 13.71 9.28
CA THR A 294 -21.01 12.57 8.58
C THR A 294 -19.62 12.26 9.16
N SER A 295 -19.40 11.01 9.51
CA SER A 295 -18.09 10.49 9.91
C SER A 295 -17.62 9.47 8.87
N VAL A 296 -16.36 9.54 8.47
CA VAL A 296 -15.72 8.60 7.55
C VAL A 296 -14.37 8.22 8.14
N SER A 297 -14.07 6.93 8.15
CA SER A 297 -12.78 6.39 8.49
C SER A 297 -12.18 5.76 7.26
N ALA A 298 -10.90 6.03 6.97
CA ALA A 298 -10.21 5.44 5.83
C ALA A 298 -8.75 5.14 6.19
N PRO A 299 -8.19 4.01 5.72
CA PRO A 299 -6.78 3.72 5.88
C PRO A 299 -5.93 4.63 4.99
N ILE A 300 -4.76 5.00 5.48
CA ILE A 300 -3.74 5.66 4.69
C ILE A 300 -3.17 4.62 3.73
N ASP A 301 -3.36 4.86 2.44
CA ASP A 301 -2.85 3.96 1.40
C ASP A 301 -1.49 4.40 0.86
N ARG A 302 -1.11 5.69 1.04
CA ARG A 302 0.10 6.25 0.49
C ARG A 302 0.60 7.46 1.27
N LYS A 303 1.93 7.57 1.35
CA LYS A 303 2.65 8.77 1.85
C LYS A 303 3.58 9.29 0.76
N SER A 304 3.64 10.59 0.58
CA SER A 304 4.59 11.26 -0.31
C SER A 304 5.48 12.19 0.50
N PHE A 305 6.77 11.91 0.53
CA PHE A 305 7.78 12.79 1.13
C PHE A 305 8.45 13.58 0.03
N THR A 306 8.44 14.90 0.16
CA THR A 306 9.06 15.81 -0.79
C THR A 306 10.02 16.77 -0.08
N TYR A 307 11.24 16.87 -0.61
CA TYR A 307 12.20 17.90 -0.26
C TYR A 307 12.51 18.75 -1.49
N SER A 308 12.37 20.05 -1.37
CA SER A 308 12.72 20.99 -2.45
C SER A 308 13.01 22.37 -1.88
N GLY A 309 14.10 23.01 -2.32
CA GLY A 309 14.46 24.35 -1.91
C GLY A 309 14.62 24.54 -0.39
N GLY A 310 15.11 23.53 0.34
CA GLY A 310 15.26 23.57 1.80
C GLY A 310 13.96 23.37 2.59
N THR A 311 12.88 22.97 1.92
CA THR A 311 11.59 22.72 2.57
C THR A 311 11.24 21.23 2.45
N MET A 312 10.89 20.60 3.59
CA MET A 312 10.36 19.25 3.66
C MET A 312 8.84 19.28 3.75
N ARG A 313 8.17 18.41 3.02
CA ARG A 313 6.73 18.22 3.07
C ARG A 313 6.41 16.74 3.12
N LEU A 314 5.48 16.37 3.98
CA LEU A 314 4.91 15.03 4.05
C LEU A 314 3.42 15.14 3.76
N GLU A 315 2.96 14.39 2.78
CA GLU A 315 1.55 14.31 2.38
C GLU A 315 1.04 12.89 2.57
N TYR A 316 -0.19 12.77 3.04
CA TYR A 316 -0.87 11.50 3.26
C TYR A 316 -2.06 11.39 2.33
N HIS A 317 -2.21 10.23 1.73
CA HIS A 317 -3.36 9.89 0.92
C HIS A 317 -4.11 8.74 1.59
N VAL A 318 -5.41 8.79 1.53
CA VAL A 318 -6.26 7.74 2.10
C VAL A 318 -6.88 6.92 0.99
N LYS A 319 -6.99 5.62 1.23
CA LYS A 319 -7.69 4.70 0.34
C LYS A 319 -9.15 5.15 0.26
N GLU A 320 -9.65 5.32 -0.94
CA GLU A 320 -11.08 5.51 -1.15
C GLU A 320 -11.79 4.25 -0.67
N GLU A 321 -12.38 4.29 0.53
CA GLU A 321 -13.16 3.17 1.03
C GLU A 321 -14.54 3.11 0.40
N ALA A 322 -14.95 1.86 0.18
CA ALA A 322 -16.27 1.50 -0.29
C ALA A 322 -17.29 1.47 0.84
#